data_7b63bc5474697189943039cd8040c209
#
_entry.id   7b63bc5474697189943039cd8040c209
#
_cell.length_a   1.000
_cell.length_b   1.000
_cell.length_c   1.000
_cell.angle_alpha   90.00
_cell.angle_beta   90.00
_cell.angle_gamma   90.00
#
_symmetry.space_group_name_H-M   'P 1'
#
loop_
_entity.id
_entity.type
_entity.pdbx_description
1 polymer ?
#
loop_
_entity_poly.entity_id
_entity_poly.type
_entity_poly.pdbx_seq_one_letter_code
_entity_poly.pdbx_strand_id
1 'polypeptide(L)'
;MTTPTKTEETPAPKESGSDAFLSVRDLHVRFSTEDGIVKAVDGLSFDLERGKTLGIVGESGSGKSVTNLAVLGLHNPKSTAITGEIHLDGEELTGAKEKTLEKLRGNKMAMIFQDALTALSPYYTVGRQIAEPFMKHTGANKREGRQRAIEMLTKVGIPQPNLRVDDYPHQFSGGMRQRAMIAMALVCNPQLLIADEPTTALDVTVQAQILDLLKDLQQEFGSAIILITHDLGVVANTADDLLVMYAGRAVERGSVREILTEPRHPYTWGLLSSMPRLSADVSEELHPIPGSPPSLLNPPSGCAFNPRCGFTAEVDGGLCTSERPPLAPGRAAACHLSAEQKQTFFTEQIKPRLG
;
A
#
# COMPACT_ATOMS: atom_id res chain seq x y z
N MET A 1 45.90 2.30 46.50
CA MET A 1 44.51 2.78 46.29
C MET A 1 44.41 3.27 44.86
N THR A 2 43.97 2.40 43.95
CA THR A 2 43.82 2.68 42.53
C THR A 2 42.32 2.79 42.23
N THR A 3 41.92 3.99 41.84
CA THR A 3 40.55 4.34 41.43
C THR A 3 40.24 3.68 40.06
N PRO A 4 39.06 3.06 39.84
CA PRO A 4 38.68 2.54 38.54
C PRO A 4 38.20 3.68 37.65
N THR A 5 38.78 3.75 36.47
CA THR A 5 38.40 4.64 35.37
C THR A 5 37.02 4.22 34.83
N LYS A 6 36.04 5.13 34.92
CA LYS A 6 34.75 4.98 34.22
C LYS A 6 34.98 5.05 32.70
N THR A 7 34.70 3.98 32.01
CA THR A 7 34.53 3.97 30.56
C THR A 7 33.23 4.74 30.22
N GLU A 8 33.37 5.88 29.57
CA GLU A 8 32.25 6.59 28.93
C GLU A 8 31.73 5.74 27.77
N GLU A 9 30.54 5.21 27.95
CA GLU A 9 29.77 4.66 26.81
C GLU A 9 29.44 5.81 25.86
N THR A 10 30.02 5.75 24.67
CA THR A 10 29.68 6.62 23.55
C THR A 10 28.22 6.31 23.17
N PRO A 11 27.28 7.27 23.19
CA PRO A 11 25.92 7.02 22.76
C PRO A 11 25.92 6.66 21.27
N ALA A 12 25.20 5.58 20.96
CA ALA A 12 24.94 5.18 19.57
C ALA A 12 24.41 6.38 18.77
N PRO A 13 24.80 6.54 17.47
CA PRO A 13 24.31 7.63 16.66
C PRO A 13 22.79 7.53 16.57
N LYS A 14 22.09 8.57 17.04
CA LYS A 14 20.68 8.77 16.75
C LYS A 14 20.54 8.81 15.24
N GLU A 15 19.86 7.81 14.67
CA GLU A 15 19.43 7.87 13.27
C GLU A 15 18.69 9.19 13.07
N SER A 16 19.19 10.00 12.15
CA SER A 16 18.60 11.27 11.76
C SER A 16 17.15 11.02 11.40
N GLY A 17 16.23 11.65 12.14
CA GLY A 17 14.81 11.60 11.86
C GLY A 17 14.59 11.94 10.39
N SER A 18 14.07 11.01 9.61
CA SER A 18 13.67 11.25 8.24
C SER A 18 12.58 12.33 8.26
N ASP A 19 12.68 13.32 7.40
CA ASP A 19 11.63 14.33 7.12
C ASP A 19 10.41 13.67 6.44
N ALA A 20 10.20 12.37 6.68
CA ALA A 20 9.14 11.59 6.09
C ALA A 20 7.78 12.08 6.59
N PHE A 21 6.88 12.32 5.65
CA PHE A 21 5.51 12.72 5.94
C PHE A 21 4.72 11.60 6.64
N LEU A 22 4.84 10.37 6.15
CA LEU A 22 4.38 9.16 6.81
C LEU A 22 5.58 8.26 7.08
N SER A 23 5.74 7.85 8.33
CA SER A 23 6.79 6.93 8.77
C SER A 23 6.15 5.75 9.48
N VAL A 24 6.46 4.54 9.03
CA VAL A 24 6.05 3.27 9.65
C VAL A 24 7.30 2.53 10.07
N ARG A 25 7.38 2.10 11.34
CA ARG A 25 8.53 1.43 11.92
C ARG A 25 8.11 0.16 12.64
N ASP A 26 8.72 -0.94 12.25
CA ASP A 26 8.55 -2.28 12.84
C ASP A 26 7.08 -2.64 13.12
N LEU A 27 6.20 -2.34 12.16
CA LEU A 27 4.76 -2.55 12.30
C LEU A 27 4.45 -4.04 12.33
N HIS A 28 3.76 -4.46 13.39
CA HIS A 28 3.16 -5.79 13.50
C HIS A 28 1.65 -5.66 13.67
N VAL A 29 0.91 -6.45 12.90
CA VAL A 29 -0.55 -6.58 13.04
C VAL A 29 -0.89 -8.06 13.19
N ARG A 30 -1.48 -8.42 14.33
CA ARG A 30 -1.83 -9.80 14.70
C ARG A 30 -3.31 -9.89 15.01
N PHE A 31 -3.98 -10.88 14.40
CA PHE A 31 -5.38 -11.18 14.68
C PHE A 31 -5.48 -12.41 15.56
N SER A 32 -6.27 -12.30 16.63
CA SER A 32 -6.67 -13.45 17.45
C SER A 32 -7.88 -14.12 16.80
N THR A 33 -7.70 -15.37 16.36
CA THR A 33 -8.75 -16.20 15.77
C THR A 33 -8.94 -17.48 16.60
N GLU A 34 -9.99 -18.26 16.34
CA GLU A 34 -10.23 -19.56 16.99
C GLU A 34 -9.10 -20.55 16.72
N ASP A 35 -8.47 -20.48 15.52
CA ASP A 35 -7.37 -21.36 15.10
C ASP A 35 -5.99 -20.90 15.61
N GLY A 36 -5.89 -19.70 16.22
CA GLY A 36 -4.64 -19.15 16.76
C GLY A 36 -4.39 -17.70 16.34
N ILE A 37 -3.10 -17.29 16.38
CA ILE A 37 -2.69 -15.92 16.09
C ILE A 37 -2.21 -15.81 14.65
N VAL A 38 -2.96 -15.09 13.82
CA VAL A 38 -2.59 -14.77 12.43
C VAL A 38 -1.67 -13.54 12.44
N LYS A 39 -0.44 -13.68 11.93
CA LYS A 39 0.58 -12.61 11.81
C LYS A 39 0.43 -11.93 10.45
N ALA A 40 -0.60 -11.09 10.31
CA ALA A 40 -0.95 -10.48 9.03
C ALA A 40 0.08 -9.44 8.54
N VAL A 41 0.75 -8.74 9.46
CA VAL A 41 1.92 -7.90 9.21
C VAL A 41 2.97 -8.22 10.27
N ASP A 42 4.24 -8.37 9.87
CA ASP A 42 5.29 -8.88 10.74
C ASP A 42 6.64 -8.15 10.51
N GLY A 43 6.79 -6.96 11.13
CA GLY A 43 8.00 -6.15 11.08
C GLY A 43 8.12 -5.31 9.82
N LEU A 44 7.04 -4.63 9.42
CA LEU A 44 7.01 -3.77 8.24
C LEU A 44 7.51 -2.35 8.57
N SER A 45 8.45 -1.85 7.76
CA SER A 45 8.96 -0.49 7.88
C SER A 45 9.07 0.17 6.51
N PHE A 46 8.54 1.40 6.39
CA PHE A 46 8.65 2.21 5.18
C PHE A 46 8.43 3.69 5.49
N ASP A 47 8.84 4.53 4.57
CA ASP A 47 8.64 5.97 4.58
C ASP A 47 7.90 6.40 3.32
N LEU A 48 7.12 7.49 3.44
CA LEU A 48 6.47 8.17 2.33
C LEU A 48 6.65 9.68 2.51
N GLU A 49 7.21 10.33 1.50
CA GLU A 49 7.38 11.77 1.45
C GLU A 49 6.10 12.48 1.00
N ARG A 50 6.00 13.78 1.29
CA ARG A 50 4.88 14.61 0.81
C ARG A 50 4.84 14.66 -0.71
N GLY A 51 3.63 14.58 -1.27
CA GLY A 51 3.42 14.66 -2.72
C GLY A 51 3.97 13.48 -3.52
N LYS A 52 4.49 12.43 -2.86
CA LYS A 52 4.99 11.20 -3.49
C LYS A 52 3.96 10.10 -3.46
N THR A 53 4.10 9.16 -4.39
CA THR A 53 3.31 7.93 -4.43
C THR A 53 4.16 6.71 -4.12
N LEU A 54 3.78 5.97 -3.07
CA LEU A 54 4.32 4.66 -2.75
C LEU A 54 3.38 3.57 -3.29
N GLY A 55 3.84 2.78 -4.25
CA GLY A 55 3.17 1.56 -4.67
C GLY A 55 3.43 0.44 -3.67
N ILE A 56 2.39 -0.28 -3.25
CA ILE A 56 2.51 -1.50 -2.45
C ILE A 56 1.91 -2.65 -3.24
N VAL A 57 2.75 -3.63 -3.62
CA VAL A 57 2.35 -4.76 -4.44
C VAL A 57 2.61 -6.10 -3.76
N GLY A 58 1.93 -7.14 -4.21
CA GLY A 58 2.09 -8.52 -3.73
C GLY A 58 0.81 -9.33 -3.94
N GLU A 59 0.90 -10.64 -3.77
CA GLU A 59 -0.26 -11.56 -3.89
C GLU A 59 -1.34 -11.25 -2.85
N SER A 60 -2.56 -11.76 -3.09
CA SER A 60 -3.65 -11.69 -2.10
C SER A 60 -3.20 -12.31 -0.77
N GLY A 61 -3.60 -11.72 0.35
CA GLY A 61 -3.19 -12.18 1.69
C GLY A 61 -1.76 -11.79 2.10
N SER A 62 -1.01 -11.00 1.31
CA SER A 62 0.34 -10.56 1.70
C SER A 62 0.38 -9.48 2.80
N GLY A 63 -0.76 -8.96 3.26
CA GLY A 63 -0.86 -7.99 4.35
C GLY A 63 -1.05 -6.53 3.92
N LYS A 64 -1.18 -6.23 2.63
CA LYS A 64 -1.30 -4.85 2.08
C LYS A 64 -2.45 -4.05 2.69
N SER A 65 -3.68 -4.51 2.51
CA SER A 65 -4.88 -3.82 3.03
C SER A 65 -4.89 -3.75 4.57
N VAL A 66 -4.34 -4.80 5.23
CA VAL A 66 -4.20 -4.82 6.70
C VAL A 66 -3.28 -3.69 7.17
N THR A 67 -2.16 -3.46 6.47
CA THR A 67 -1.24 -2.35 6.75
C THR A 67 -1.95 -0.99 6.67
N ASN A 68 -2.74 -0.77 5.62
CA ASN A 68 -3.46 0.48 5.42
C ASN A 68 -4.53 0.73 6.48
N LEU A 69 -5.27 -0.31 6.84
CA LEU A 69 -6.25 -0.21 7.93
C LEU A 69 -5.56 0.07 9.28
N ALA A 70 -4.29 -0.40 9.48
CA ALA A 70 -3.51 -0.05 10.66
C ALA A 70 -3.10 1.42 10.64
N VAL A 71 -2.65 1.97 9.49
CA VAL A 71 -2.34 3.40 9.36
C VAL A 71 -3.56 4.27 9.67
N LEU A 72 -4.75 3.85 9.22
CA LEU A 72 -5.99 4.56 9.50
C LEU A 72 -6.56 4.29 10.91
N GLY A 73 -5.99 3.35 11.67
CA GLY A 73 -6.52 2.94 12.97
C GLY A 73 -7.94 2.34 12.90
N LEU A 74 -8.24 1.60 11.81
CA LEU A 74 -9.59 1.02 11.57
C LEU A 74 -9.74 -0.43 12.00
N HIS A 75 -8.70 -1.04 12.57
CA HIS A 75 -8.80 -2.40 13.11
C HIS A 75 -9.60 -2.44 14.41
N ASN A 76 -10.35 -3.51 14.61
CA ASN A 76 -11.08 -3.75 15.86
C ASN A 76 -10.06 -4.06 17.00
N PRO A 77 -9.93 -3.19 18.03
CA PRO A 77 -8.96 -3.38 19.10
C PRO A 77 -9.22 -4.62 19.97
N LYS A 78 -10.42 -5.22 19.92
CA LYS A 78 -10.74 -6.42 20.68
C LYS A 78 -10.17 -7.70 20.07
N SER A 79 -9.96 -7.73 18.76
CA SER A 79 -9.49 -8.90 18.02
C SER A 79 -8.11 -8.68 17.38
N THR A 80 -7.57 -7.47 17.43
CA THR A 80 -6.34 -7.09 16.72
C THR A 80 -5.34 -6.47 17.67
N ALA A 81 -4.14 -7.02 17.71
CA ALA A 81 -2.99 -6.44 18.39
C ALA A 81 -2.10 -5.73 17.36
N ILE A 82 -1.83 -4.45 17.56
CA ILE A 82 -0.95 -3.63 16.72
C ILE A 82 0.23 -3.17 17.58
N THR A 83 1.45 -3.37 17.11
CA THR A 83 2.69 -2.89 17.73
C THR A 83 3.61 -2.30 16.67
N GLY A 84 4.63 -1.54 17.10
CA GLY A 84 5.45 -0.71 16.22
C GLY A 84 4.96 0.74 16.24
N GLU A 85 5.52 1.57 15.37
CA GLU A 85 5.24 3.00 15.34
C GLU A 85 4.71 3.43 13.97
N ILE A 86 3.70 4.28 13.97
CA ILE A 86 3.14 4.93 12.79
C ILE A 86 3.06 6.42 13.08
N HIS A 87 3.83 7.23 12.35
CA HIS A 87 3.83 8.69 12.47
C HIS A 87 3.34 9.32 11.18
N LEU A 88 2.35 10.20 11.28
CA LEU A 88 1.85 11.02 10.17
C LEU A 88 2.11 12.48 10.49
N ASP A 89 3.00 13.12 9.73
CA ASP A 89 3.36 14.54 9.93
C ASP A 89 3.80 14.84 11.38
N GLY A 90 4.62 13.93 11.93
CA GLY A 90 5.11 14.00 13.30
C GLY A 90 4.11 13.57 14.38
N GLU A 91 2.86 13.27 14.05
CA GLU A 91 1.83 12.81 14.98
C GLU A 91 1.79 11.27 15.04
N GLU A 92 1.98 10.70 16.21
CA GLU A 92 1.91 9.24 16.39
C GLU A 92 0.47 8.74 16.35
N LEU A 93 0.24 7.75 15.48
CA LEU A 93 -1.08 7.13 15.29
C LEU A 93 -1.25 5.83 16.06
N THR A 94 -0.14 5.12 16.36
CA THR A 94 -0.20 3.85 17.09
C THR A 94 -0.65 4.11 18.53
N GLY A 95 -1.75 3.45 18.93
CA GLY A 95 -2.32 3.67 20.28
C GLY A 95 -3.01 5.02 20.48
N ALA A 96 -3.16 5.84 19.44
CA ALA A 96 -3.89 7.11 19.51
C ALA A 96 -5.35 6.88 19.90
N LYS A 97 -5.91 7.82 20.67
CA LYS A 97 -7.32 7.77 21.08
C LYS A 97 -8.23 7.91 19.87
N GLU A 98 -9.37 7.19 19.87
CA GLU A 98 -10.35 7.24 18.77
C GLU A 98 -10.75 8.67 18.40
N LYS A 99 -10.96 9.54 19.38
CA LYS A 99 -11.28 10.97 19.17
C LYS A 99 -10.21 11.73 18.37
N THR A 100 -8.93 11.34 18.50
CA THR A 100 -7.82 11.91 17.70
C THR A 100 -7.90 11.36 16.27
N LEU A 101 -8.03 10.05 16.11
CA LEU A 101 -8.14 9.41 14.80
C LEU A 101 -9.36 9.91 14.01
N GLU A 102 -10.52 10.11 14.66
CA GLU A 102 -11.70 10.68 14.02
C GLU A 102 -11.48 12.09 13.44
N LYS A 103 -10.62 12.91 14.05
CA LYS A 103 -10.29 14.24 13.54
C LYS A 103 -9.37 14.17 12.31
N LEU A 104 -8.56 13.14 12.21
CA LEU A 104 -7.62 12.93 11.12
C LEU A 104 -8.28 12.26 9.91
N ARG A 105 -9.12 11.24 10.17
CA ARG A 105 -9.84 10.51 9.12
C ARG A 105 -10.83 11.42 8.39
N GLY A 106 -10.78 11.40 7.07
CA GLY A 106 -11.60 12.24 6.19
C GLY A 106 -11.12 13.70 6.09
N ASN A 107 -10.17 14.12 6.89
CA ASN A 107 -9.57 15.46 6.88
C ASN A 107 -8.09 15.43 6.46
N LYS A 108 -7.21 14.89 7.31
CA LYS A 108 -5.77 14.81 7.03
C LYS A 108 -5.39 13.54 6.26
N MET A 109 -6.11 12.44 6.50
CA MET A 109 -5.94 11.16 5.81
C MET A 109 -7.29 10.62 5.34
N ALA A 110 -7.33 10.07 4.13
CA ALA A 110 -8.53 9.48 3.53
C ALA A 110 -8.21 8.18 2.81
N MET A 111 -9.25 7.37 2.53
CA MET A 111 -9.12 6.09 1.84
C MET A 111 -10.13 5.96 0.72
N ILE A 112 -9.66 5.46 -0.41
CA ILE A 112 -10.46 4.91 -1.50
C ILE A 112 -10.48 3.40 -1.30
N PHE A 113 -11.67 2.84 -1.07
CA PHE A 113 -11.86 1.41 -0.84
C PHE A 113 -11.88 0.63 -2.16
N GLN A 114 -11.60 -0.67 -2.08
CA GLN A 114 -11.59 -1.56 -3.23
C GLN A 114 -12.93 -1.64 -3.95
N ASP A 115 -14.04 -1.64 -3.21
CA ASP A 115 -15.39 -1.76 -3.77
C ASP A 115 -16.25 -0.54 -3.46
N ALA A 116 -16.55 0.22 -4.51
CA ALA A 116 -17.42 1.39 -4.43
C ALA A 116 -18.89 1.05 -4.07
N LEU A 117 -19.34 -0.20 -4.31
CA LEU A 117 -20.69 -0.62 -3.94
C LEU A 117 -20.88 -0.72 -2.43
N THR A 118 -19.85 -1.19 -1.74
CA THR A 118 -19.87 -1.30 -0.27
C THR A 118 -19.51 0.00 0.42
N ALA A 119 -18.75 0.89 -0.23
CA ALA A 119 -18.32 2.17 0.30
C ALA A 119 -19.46 3.23 0.30
N LEU A 120 -20.37 3.17 -0.68
CA LEU A 120 -21.48 4.10 -0.81
C LEU A 120 -22.79 3.51 -0.25
N SER A 121 -23.38 4.18 0.73
CA SER A 121 -24.67 3.77 1.30
C SER A 121 -25.79 3.91 0.26
N PRO A 122 -26.60 2.86 0.00
CA PRO A 122 -27.70 2.94 -0.95
C PRO A 122 -28.88 3.82 -0.46
N TYR A 123 -28.92 4.18 0.82
CA TYR A 123 -30.02 4.91 1.44
C TYR A 123 -29.88 6.44 1.38
N TYR A 124 -28.72 6.95 0.97
CA TYR A 124 -28.45 8.38 0.91
C TYR A 124 -28.02 8.79 -0.49
N THR A 125 -28.36 10.02 -0.89
CA THR A 125 -27.89 10.57 -2.16
C THR A 125 -26.38 10.70 -2.16
N VAL A 126 -25.77 10.62 -3.35
CA VAL A 126 -24.32 10.73 -3.53
C VAL A 126 -23.81 12.06 -2.99
N GLY A 127 -24.51 13.18 -3.30
CA GLY A 127 -24.12 14.49 -2.80
C GLY A 127 -24.14 14.62 -1.29
N ARG A 128 -25.13 13.98 -0.61
CA ARG A 128 -25.17 13.97 0.86
C ARG A 128 -23.95 13.25 1.43
N GLN A 129 -23.57 12.12 0.86
CA GLN A 129 -22.44 11.33 1.34
C GLN A 129 -21.10 12.06 1.12
N ILE A 130 -20.94 12.74 -0.02
CA ILE A 130 -19.74 13.56 -0.29
C ILE A 130 -19.71 14.79 0.65
N ALA A 131 -20.84 15.44 0.89
CA ALA A 131 -20.90 16.66 1.71
C ALA A 131 -20.68 16.38 3.22
N GLU A 132 -21.04 15.19 3.71
CA GLU A 132 -21.02 14.86 5.14
C GLU A 132 -19.64 15.00 5.78
N PRO A 133 -18.53 14.42 5.25
CA PRO A 133 -17.19 14.62 5.79
C PRO A 133 -16.80 16.10 5.81
N PHE A 134 -17.08 16.83 4.74
CA PHE A 134 -16.75 18.26 4.64
C PHE A 134 -17.48 19.06 5.73
N MET A 135 -18.78 18.90 5.88
CA MET A 135 -19.56 19.58 6.94
C MET A 135 -19.08 19.21 8.34
N LYS A 136 -18.76 17.92 8.57
CA LYS A 136 -18.26 17.44 9.88
C LYS A 136 -16.93 18.10 10.26
N HIS A 137 -15.99 18.26 9.33
CA HIS A 137 -14.66 18.75 9.62
C HIS A 137 -14.52 20.28 9.56
N THR A 138 -15.31 20.95 8.72
CA THR A 138 -15.24 22.43 8.55
C THR A 138 -16.30 23.19 9.33
N GLY A 139 -17.35 22.53 9.79
CA GLY A 139 -18.53 23.18 10.37
C GLY A 139 -19.44 23.84 9.34
N ALA A 140 -19.22 23.59 8.03
CA ALA A 140 -20.00 24.16 6.94
C ALA A 140 -21.48 23.75 7.03
N ASN A 141 -22.36 24.66 6.57
CA ASN A 141 -23.79 24.38 6.52
C ASN A 141 -24.16 23.47 5.32
N LYS A 142 -25.43 23.02 5.26
CA LYS A 142 -25.92 22.10 4.21
C LYS A 142 -25.79 22.67 2.79
N ARG A 143 -25.94 23.99 2.61
CA ARG A 143 -25.83 24.64 1.30
C ARG A 143 -24.37 24.61 0.83
N GLU A 144 -23.44 24.96 1.71
CA GLU A 144 -22.01 24.92 1.45
C GLU A 144 -21.53 23.49 1.17
N GLY A 145 -21.97 22.52 1.98
CA GLY A 145 -21.67 21.10 1.77
C GLY A 145 -22.16 20.60 0.41
N ARG A 146 -23.42 20.94 0.01
CA ARG A 146 -23.93 20.58 -1.31
C ARG A 146 -23.14 21.21 -2.45
N GLN A 147 -22.76 22.49 -2.32
CA GLN A 147 -21.94 23.17 -3.31
C GLN A 147 -20.59 22.50 -3.45
N ARG A 148 -19.95 22.16 -2.34
CA ARG A 148 -18.66 21.42 -2.33
C ARG A 148 -18.79 20.04 -2.97
N ALA A 149 -19.89 19.34 -2.73
CA ALA A 149 -20.14 18.04 -3.37
C ALA A 149 -20.27 18.18 -4.91
N ILE A 150 -20.95 19.21 -5.40
CA ILE A 150 -21.05 19.52 -6.84
C ILE A 150 -19.68 19.81 -7.44
N GLU A 151 -18.87 20.63 -6.76
CA GLU A 151 -17.48 20.92 -7.17
C GLU A 151 -16.64 19.66 -7.30
N MET A 152 -16.71 18.78 -6.30
CA MET A 152 -15.97 17.50 -6.32
C MET A 152 -16.48 16.56 -7.42
N LEU A 153 -17.80 16.45 -7.61
CA LEU A 153 -18.37 15.66 -8.73
C LEU A 153 -17.93 16.19 -10.09
N THR A 154 -17.78 17.53 -10.22
CA THR A 154 -17.26 18.15 -11.44
C THR A 154 -15.79 17.78 -11.64
N LYS A 155 -14.96 17.87 -10.60
CA LYS A 155 -13.52 17.54 -10.65
C LYS A 155 -13.27 16.08 -11.05
N VAL A 156 -14.07 15.16 -10.53
CA VAL A 156 -13.96 13.73 -10.89
C VAL A 156 -14.65 13.39 -12.24
N GLY A 157 -15.14 14.39 -12.97
CA GLY A 157 -15.70 14.21 -14.31
C GLY A 157 -17.07 13.52 -14.35
N ILE A 158 -17.90 13.69 -13.33
CA ILE A 158 -19.29 13.24 -13.38
C ILE A 158 -20.10 14.19 -14.29
N PRO A 159 -20.79 13.70 -15.33
CA PRO A 159 -21.62 14.55 -16.20
C PRO A 159 -22.81 15.11 -15.44
N GLN A 160 -23.19 16.37 -15.73
CA GLN A 160 -24.32 17.06 -15.12
C GLN A 160 -24.32 17.03 -13.56
N PRO A 161 -23.23 17.42 -12.89
CA PRO A 161 -23.03 17.22 -11.45
C PRO A 161 -24.13 17.91 -10.61
N ASN A 162 -24.71 19.03 -11.09
CA ASN A 162 -25.81 19.72 -10.42
C ASN A 162 -27.10 18.88 -10.30
N LEU A 163 -27.33 17.96 -11.23
CA LEU A 163 -28.46 17.03 -11.20
C LEU A 163 -28.05 15.74 -10.46
N ARG A 164 -26.89 15.19 -10.80
CA ARG A 164 -26.41 13.92 -10.24
C ARG A 164 -26.12 13.95 -8.73
N VAL A 165 -25.91 15.12 -8.16
CA VAL A 165 -25.69 15.29 -6.71
C VAL A 165 -26.89 14.79 -5.89
N ASP A 166 -28.10 14.80 -6.43
CA ASP A 166 -29.33 14.36 -5.78
C ASP A 166 -29.69 12.89 -6.10
N ASP A 167 -28.91 12.23 -6.99
CA ASP A 167 -29.10 10.81 -7.34
C ASP A 167 -28.54 9.89 -6.25
N TYR A 168 -29.07 8.64 -6.25
CA TYR A 168 -28.62 7.57 -5.36
C TYR A 168 -27.52 6.72 -6.05
N PRO A 169 -26.68 5.99 -5.29
CA PRO A 169 -25.62 5.16 -5.86
C PRO A 169 -26.10 4.14 -6.91
N HIS A 170 -27.27 3.57 -6.77
CA HIS A 170 -27.82 2.60 -7.72
C HIS A 170 -28.16 3.20 -9.10
N GLN A 171 -28.28 4.54 -9.19
CA GLN A 171 -28.50 5.26 -10.46
C GLN A 171 -27.20 5.58 -11.20
N PHE A 172 -26.03 5.30 -10.57
CA PHE A 172 -24.71 5.51 -11.13
C PHE A 172 -24.19 4.22 -11.77
N SER A 173 -23.43 4.34 -12.89
CA SER A 173 -22.64 3.23 -13.44
C SER A 173 -21.49 2.85 -12.48
N GLY A 174 -20.83 1.71 -12.72
CA GLY A 174 -19.68 1.30 -11.92
C GLY A 174 -18.59 2.36 -11.85
N GLY A 175 -18.15 2.88 -13.02
CA GLY A 175 -17.15 3.94 -13.09
C GLY A 175 -17.62 5.26 -12.46
N MET A 176 -18.90 5.61 -12.52
CA MET A 176 -19.43 6.80 -11.84
C MET A 176 -19.42 6.61 -10.31
N ARG A 177 -19.75 5.42 -9.79
CA ARG A 177 -19.65 5.14 -8.35
C ARG A 177 -18.22 5.25 -7.86
N GLN A 178 -17.26 4.71 -8.62
CA GLN A 178 -15.83 4.83 -8.31
C GLN A 178 -15.41 6.30 -8.24
N ARG A 179 -15.77 7.11 -9.25
CA ARG A 179 -15.51 8.55 -9.27
C ARG A 179 -16.16 9.28 -8.09
N ALA A 180 -17.39 8.92 -7.72
CA ALA A 180 -18.09 9.50 -6.57
C ALA A 180 -17.41 9.13 -5.24
N MET A 181 -16.92 7.90 -5.08
CA MET A 181 -16.13 7.49 -3.92
C MET A 181 -14.80 8.27 -3.84
N ILE A 182 -14.11 8.49 -4.97
CA ILE A 182 -12.92 9.34 -5.04
C ILE A 182 -13.27 10.78 -4.62
N ALA A 183 -14.38 11.33 -5.12
CA ALA A 183 -14.86 12.66 -4.73
C ALA A 183 -15.11 12.76 -3.22
N MET A 184 -15.70 11.72 -2.61
CA MET A 184 -15.95 11.64 -1.17
C MET A 184 -14.63 11.58 -0.38
N ALA A 185 -13.66 10.79 -0.83
CA ALA A 185 -12.36 10.70 -0.17
C ALA A 185 -11.58 12.02 -0.20
N LEU A 186 -11.70 12.77 -1.28
CA LEU A 186 -10.92 14.00 -1.53
C LEU A 186 -11.63 15.29 -1.12
N VAL A 187 -12.88 15.25 -0.63
CA VAL A 187 -13.70 16.44 -0.38
C VAL A 187 -13.09 17.44 0.61
N CYS A 188 -12.28 16.95 1.55
CA CYS A 188 -11.54 17.76 2.53
C CYS A 188 -10.09 18.06 2.14
N ASN A 189 -9.65 17.71 0.93
CA ASN A 189 -8.27 17.85 0.44
C ASN A 189 -7.26 17.16 1.39
N PRO A 190 -7.35 15.84 1.60
CA PRO A 190 -6.47 15.13 2.53
C PRO A 190 -5.01 15.20 2.10
N GLN A 191 -4.11 15.22 3.08
CA GLN A 191 -2.66 15.22 2.84
C GLN A 191 -2.12 13.81 2.56
N LEU A 192 -2.79 12.76 3.08
CA LEU A 192 -2.54 11.35 2.78
C LEU A 192 -3.78 10.73 2.15
N LEU A 193 -3.61 10.16 0.97
CA LEU A 193 -4.62 9.35 0.31
C LEU A 193 -4.16 7.90 0.24
N ILE A 194 -4.96 6.98 0.74
CA ILE A 194 -4.72 5.54 0.61
C ILE A 194 -5.71 5.01 -0.43
N ALA A 195 -5.20 4.47 -1.54
CA ALA A 195 -6.01 3.88 -2.59
C ALA A 195 -5.80 2.36 -2.60
N ASP A 196 -6.77 1.62 -2.07
CA ASP A 196 -6.73 0.16 -1.99
C ASP A 196 -7.42 -0.45 -3.19
N GLU A 197 -6.64 -0.91 -4.15
CA GLU A 197 -7.10 -1.47 -5.43
C GLU A 197 -8.17 -0.61 -6.14
N PRO A 198 -7.91 0.68 -6.38
CA PRO A 198 -8.93 1.65 -6.79
C PRO A 198 -9.54 1.38 -8.16
N THR A 199 -8.99 0.44 -8.91
CA THR A 199 -9.40 0.13 -10.29
C THR A 199 -9.86 -1.32 -10.48
N THR A 200 -9.90 -2.12 -9.41
CA THR A 200 -10.38 -3.51 -9.47
C THR A 200 -11.83 -3.56 -9.95
N ALA A 201 -12.13 -4.52 -10.82
CA ALA A 201 -13.43 -4.72 -11.47
C ALA A 201 -13.88 -3.60 -12.45
N LEU A 202 -12.96 -2.74 -12.90
CA LEU A 202 -13.19 -1.79 -13.99
C LEU A 202 -12.58 -2.29 -15.30
N ASP A 203 -13.17 -1.88 -16.42
CA ASP A 203 -12.54 -2.09 -17.73
C ASP A 203 -11.27 -1.26 -17.88
N VAL A 204 -10.36 -1.70 -18.76
CA VAL A 204 -9.02 -1.10 -18.95
C VAL A 204 -9.09 0.40 -19.25
N THR A 205 -10.11 0.84 -20.02
CA THR A 205 -10.26 2.25 -20.38
C THR A 205 -10.64 3.11 -19.17
N VAL A 206 -11.61 2.63 -18.36
CA VAL A 206 -12.03 3.33 -17.14
C VAL A 206 -10.92 3.29 -16.10
N GLN A 207 -10.18 2.17 -16.00
CA GLN A 207 -9.00 2.06 -15.13
C GLN A 207 -7.97 3.15 -15.45
N ALA A 208 -7.56 3.32 -16.71
CA ALA A 208 -6.62 4.36 -17.12
C ALA A 208 -7.13 5.76 -16.73
N GLN A 209 -8.41 6.07 -17.01
CA GLN A 209 -9.03 7.34 -16.65
C GLN A 209 -9.05 7.62 -15.13
N ILE A 210 -9.23 6.59 -14.31
CA ILE A 210 -9.20 6.73 -12.85
C ILE A 210 -7.79 7.00 -12.35
N LEU A 211 -6.78 6.34 -12.92
CA LEU A 211 -5.38 6.56 -12.55
C LEU A 211 -4.89 7.95 -12.94
N ASP A 212 -5.22 8.41 -14.15
CA ASP A 212 -4.93 9.77 -14.59
C ASP A 212 -5.61 10.80 -13.68
N LEU A 213 -6.89 10.59 -13.35
CA LEU A 213 -7.62 11.42 -12.40
C LEU A 213 -6.93 11.49 -11.04
N LEU A 214 -6.48 10.36 -10.49
CA LEU A 214 -5.78 10.33 -9.20
C LEU A 214 -4.47 11.10 -9.25
N LYS A 215 -3.73 11.01 -10.35
CA LYS A 215 -2.49 11.73 -10.58
C LYS A 215 -2.71 13.25 -10.70
N ASP A 216 -3.73 13.67 -11.46
CA ASP A 216 -4.09 15.08 -11.60
C ASP A 216 -4.50 15.68 -10.25
N LEU A 217 -5.32 14.98 -9.49
CA LEU A 217 -5.77 15.40 -8.16
C LEU A 217 -4.63 15.39 -7.13
N GLN A 218 -3.68 14.44 -7.24
CA GLN A 218 -2.46 14.45 -6.42
C GLN A 218 -1.64 15.73 -6.67
N GLN A 219 -1.44 16.10 -7.93
CA GLN A 219 -0.71 17.31 -8.29
C GLN A 219 -1.43 18.58 -7.83
N GLU A 220 -2.77 18.61 -7.95
CA GLU A 220 -3.58 19.76 -7.52
C GLU A 220 -3.55 19.95 -5.99
N PHE A 221 -3.67 18.85 -5.22
CA PHE A 221 -3.77 18.94 -3.76
C PHE A 221 -2.45 18.73 -3.02
N GLY A 222 -1.40 18.27 -3.71
CA GLY A 222 -0.11 17.97 -3.10
C GLY A 222 -0.15 16.78 -2.11
N SER A 223 -1.13 15.89 -2.26
CA SER A 223 -1.31 14.73 -1.37
C SER A 223 -0.21 13.70 -1.57
N ALA A 224 0.24 13.07 -0.48
CA ALA A 224 0.99 11.82 -0.55
C ALA A 224 0.01 10.66 -0.80
N ILE A 225 0.40 9.68 -1.63
CA ILE A 225 -0.47 8.54 -1.98
C ILE A 225 0.19 7.22 -1.60
N ILE A 226 -0.56 6.33 -0.95
CA ILE A 226 -0.27 4.90 -0.91
C ILE A 226 -1.21 4.22 -1.92
N LEU A 227 -0.64 3.62 -2.96
CA LEU A 227 -1.38 2.90 -3.98
C LEU A 227 -1.17 1.40 -3.82
N ILE A 228 -2.20 0.68 -3.38
CA ILE A 228 -2.19 -0.78 -3.40
C ILE A 228 -2.76 -1.28 -4.70
N THR A 229 -2.06 -2.20 -5.32
CA THR A 229 -2.52 -2.94 -6.50
C THR A 229 -1.76 -4.24 -6.63
N HIS A 230 -2.32 -5.19 -7.36
CA HIS A 230 -1.61 -6.38 -7.83
C HIS A 230 -1.08 -6.20 -9.26
N ASP A 231 -1.39 -5.06 -9.90
CA ASP A 231 -0.97 -4.74 -11.27
C ASP A 231 0.29 -3.86 -11.25
N LEU A 232 1.43 -4.46 -11.61
CA LEU A 232 2.71 -3.74 -11.72
C LEU A 232 2.72 -2.73 -12.87
N GLY A 233 1.91 -2.92 -13.92
CA GLY A 233 1.77 -1.96 -15.01
C GLY A 233 1.14 -0.64 -14.53
N VAL A 234 0.18 -0.73 -13.60
CA VAL A 234 -0.41 0.43 -12.92
C VAL A 234 0.66 1.18 -12.13
N VAL A 235 1.44 0.45 -11.33
CA VAL A 235 2.49 1.04 -10.49
C VAL A 235 3.58 1.71 -11.33
N ALA A 236 3.96 1.08 -12.46
CA ALA A 236 4.99 1.61 -13.37
C ALA A 236 4.71 3.04 -13.85
N ASN A 237 3.42 3.39 -13.99
CA ASN A 237 2.99 4.68 -14.52
C ASN A 237 2.58 5.69 -13.44
N THR A 238 2.37 5.25 -12.19
CA THR A 238 1.74 6.09 -11.17
C THR A 238 2.58 6.27 -9.91
N ALA A 239 3.48 5.35 -9.58
CA ALA A 239 4.23 5.40 -8.33
C ALA A 239 5.67 5.91 -8.52
N ASP A 240 6.21 6.57 -7.50
CA ASP A 240 7.61 6.96 -7.40
C ASP A 240 8.46 5.81 -6.86
N ASP A 241 8.00 5.23 -5.74
CA ASP A 241 8.66 4.14 -5.03
C ASP A 241 7.75 2.91 -4.95
N LEU A 242 8.37 1.75 -4.81
CA LEU A 242 7.68 0.47 -4.75
C LEU A 242 8.13 -0.34 -3.53
N LEU A 243 7.15 -0.89 -2.85
CA LEU A 243 7.30 -1.84 -1.75
C LEU A 243 6.64 -3.16 -2.15
N VAL A 244 7.42 -4.21 -2.27
CA VAL A 244 6.92 -5.56 -2.58
C VAL A 244 6.70 -6.31 -1.29
N MET A 245 5.45 -6.75 -1.04
CA MET A 245 5.07 -7.48 0.16
C MET A 245 4.79 -8.95 -0.12
N TYR A 246 5.31 -9.82 0.74
CA TYR A 246 5.04 -11.26 0.76
C TYR A 246 4.86 -11.76 2.19
N ALA A 247 3.79 -12.52 2.44
CA ALA A 247 3.52 -13.14 3.74
C ALA A 247 3.68 -12.17 4.95
N GLY A 248 3.06 -10.99 4.86
CA GLY A 248 3.06 -9.98 5.92
C GLY A 248 4.33 -9.15 6.05
N ARG A 249 5.30 -9.30 5.13
CA ARG A 249 6.62 -8.65 5.20
C ARG A 249 6.97 -7.92 3.90
N ALA A 250 7.77 -6.86 4.00
CA ALA A 250 8.43 -6.30 2.85
C ALA A 250 9.59 -7.22 2.44
N VAL A 251 9.62 -7.60 1.17
CA VAL A 251 10.70 -8.46 0.61
C VAL A 251 11.62 -7.70 -0.32
N GLU A 252 11.14 -6.61 -0.94
CA GLU A 252 11.96 -5.73 -1.75
C GLU A 252 11.39 -4.31 -1.70
N ARG A 253 12.27 -3.30 -1.75
CA ARG A 253 11.93 -1.89 -1.89
C ARG A 253 12.96 -1.12 -2.71
N GLY A 254 12.51 -0.06 -3.35
CA GLY A 254 13.32 0.85 -4.15
C GLY A 254 12.44 1.75 -4.99
N SER A 255 13.05 2.57 -5.84
CA SER A 255 12.28 3.30 -6.85
C SER A 255 11.59 2.33 -7.81
N VAL A 256 10.44 2.73 -8.34
CA VAL A 256 9.71 1.90 -9.32
C VAL A 256 10.62 1.49 -10.47
N ARG A 257 11.40 2.42 -11.00
CA ARG A 257 12.34 2.14 -12.10
C ARG A 257 13.31 1.02 -11.73
N GLU A 258 13.95 1.09 -10.56
CA GLU A 258 14.93 0.10 -10.13
C GLU A 258 14.34 -1.29 -9.97
N ILE A 259 13.14 -1.38 -9.36
CA ILE A 259 12.49 -2.68 -9.12
C ILE A 259 11.96 -3.29 -10.43
N LEU A 260 11.50 -2.47 -11.38
CA LEU A 260 11.02 -3.00 -12.64
C LEU A 260 12.13 -3.36 -13.63
N THR A 261 13.30 -2.68 -13.57
CA THR A 261 14.41 -2.93 -14.51
C THR A 261 15.49 -3.87 -13.96
N GLU A 262 15.72 -3.86 -12.64
CA GLU A 262 16.75 -4.63 -11.96
C GLU A 262 16.27 -5.19 -10.62
N PRO A 263 15.21 -6.01 -10.60
CA PRO A 263 14.69 -6.61 -9.37
C PRO A 263 15.72 -7.51 -8.72
N ARG A 264 15.74 -7.58 -7.39
CA ARG A 264 16.74 -8.30 -6.61
C ARG A 264 16.19 -9.44 -5.77
N HIS A 265 14.87 -9.55 -5.66
CA HIS A 265 14.24 -10.63 -4.92
C HIS A 265 13.57 -11.65 -5.86
N PRO A 266 13.80 -12.96 -5.68
CA PRO A 266 13.20 -13.99 -6.55
C PRO A 266 11.68 -13.96 -6.63
N TYR A 267 10.98 -13.52 -5.59
CA TYR A 267 9.54 -13.30 -5.65
C TYR A 267 9.15 -12.19 -6.62
N THR A 268 9.89 -11.07 -6.63
CA THR A 268 9.67 -9.97 -7.58
C THR A 268 9.94 -10.43 -9.01
N TRP A 269 10.95 -11.28 -9.21
CA TRP A 269 11.19 -11.92 -10.52
C TRP A 269 9.98 -12.72 -11.00
N GLY A 270 9.40 -13.51 -10.10
CA GLY A 270 8.18 -14.28 -10.37
C GLY A 270 6.99 -13.40 -10.71
N LEU A 271 6.77 -12.31 -9.96
CA LEU A 271 5.69 -11.36 -10.24
C LEU A 271 5.83 -10.74 -11.63
N LEU A 272 7.05 -10.29 -12.00
CA LEU A 272 7.32 -9.71 -13.31
C LEU A 272 7.17 -10.74 -14.45
N SER A 273 7.62 -11.98 -14.22
CA SER A 273 7.52 -13.06 -15.21
C SER A 273 6.10 -13.57 -15.42
N SER A 274 5.18 -13.31 -14.49
CA SER A 274 3.78 -13.69 -14.59
C SER A 274 2.89 -12.62 -15.26
N MET A 275 3.46 -11.47 -15.65
CA MET A 275 2.69 -10.41 -16.30
C MET A 275 2.43 -10.74 -17.78
N PRO A 276 1.19 -10.51 -18.27
CA PRO A 276 0.89 -10.58 -19.70
C PRO A 276 1.66 -9.50 -20.48
N ARG A 277 2.24 -9.86 -21.63
CA ARG A 277 2.93 -8.92 -22.50
C ARG A 277 2.07 -8.56 -23.70
N LEU A 278 2.05 -7.30 -24.08
CA LEU A 278 1.36 -6.84 -25.29
C LEU A 278 2.08 -7.28 -26.59
N SER A 279 3.37 -7.60 -26.51
CA SER A 279 4.22 -8.00 -27.65
C SER A 279 4.55 -9.48 -27.72
N ALA A 280 4.07 -10.30 -26.77
CA ALA A 280 4.31 -11.74 -26.80
C ALA A 280 3.48 -12.40 -27.91
N ASP A 281 4.10 -13.26 -28.70
CA ASP A 281 3.36 -14.20 -29.54
C ASP A 281 2.41 -15.00 -28.64
N VAL A 282 1.20 -15.26 -29.09
CA VAL A 282 0.14 -15.98 -28.35
C VAL A 282 0.60 -17.36 -27.84
N SER A 283 1.78 -17.83 -28.28
CA SER A 283 2.41 -19.10 -27.92
C SER A 283 3.37 -19.03 -26.72
N GLU A 284 3.72 -17.82 -26.20
CA GLU A 284 4.59 -17.74 -25.01
C GLU A 284 3.81 -18.10 -23.75
N GLU A 285 4.25 -19.17 -23.07
CA GLU A 285 3.68 -19.60 -21.79
C GLU A 285 4.03 -18.57 -20.69
N LEU A 286 3.00 -18.14 -19.95
CA LEU A 286 3.22 -17.38 -18.71
C LEU A 286 3.91 -18.27 -17.69
N HIS A 287 4.89 -17.73 -16.98
CA HIS A 287 5.61 -18.43 -15.92
C HIS A 287 5.04 -18.04 -14.54
N PRO A 288 3.97 -18.73 -14.07
CA PRO A 288 3.39 -18.40 -12.77
C PRO A 288 4.34 -18.81 -11.64
N ILE A 289 4.26 -18.11 -10.52
CA ILE A 289 4.97 -18.46 -9.30
C ILE A 289 4.41 -19.81 -8.80
N PRO A 290 5.24 -20.86 -8.64
CA PRO A 290 4.74 -22.18 -8.25
C PRO A 290 4.16 -22.20 -6.84
N GLY A 291 3.21 -23.09 -6.60
CA GLY A 291 2.59 -23.32 -5.29
C GLY A 291 1.67 -22.18 -4.83
N SER A 292 1.27 -22.19 -3.57
CA SER A 292 0.40 -21.20 -2.96
C SER A 292 1.13 -20.37 -1.89
N PRO A 293 0.71 -19.12 -1.62
CA PRO A 293 1.23 -18.35 -0.51
C PRO A 293 1.10 -19.10 0.83
N PRO A 294 2.06 -18.98 1.74
CA PRO A 294 2.03 -19.69 3.01
C PRO A 294 0.93 -19.15 3.92
N SER A 295 0.46 -20.00 4.84
CA SER A 295 -0.45 -19.59 5.90
C SER A 295 0.24 -18.59 6.84
N LEU A 296 -0.43 -17.47 7.11
CA LEU A 296 0.03 -16.47 8.09
C LEU A 296 -0.18 -16.91 9.55
N LEU A 297 -0.89 -18.00 9.76
CA LEU A 297 -1.01 -18.64 11.07
C LEU A 297 0.31 -19.34 11.45
N ASN A 298 0.89 -20.08 10.49
CA ASN A 298 2.14 -20.82 10.64
C ASN A 298 3.09 -20.47 9.47
N PRO A 299 3.69 -19.25 9.44
CA PRO A 299 4.59 -18.87 8.38
C PRO A 299 5.86 -19.75 8.40
N PRO A 300 6.46 -20.04 7.24
CA PRO A 300 7.71 -20.77 7.16
C PRO A 300 8.82 -20.12 8.01
N SER A 301 9.70 -20.94 8.58
CA SER A 301 10.94 -20.46 9.19
C SER A 301 11.86 -19.86 8.14
N GLY A 302 12.74 -18.96 8.55
CA GLY A 302 13.68 -18.29 7.66
C GLY A 302 13.02 -17.34 6.68
N CYS A 303 13.41 -17.41 5.41
CA CYS A 303 12.80 -16.63 4.32
C CYS A 303 11.38 -17.14 4.05
N ALA A 304 10.37 -16.29 4.18
CA ALA A 304 8.98 -16.70 3.97
C ALA A 304 8.69 -17.23 2.55
N PHE A 305 9.50 -16.84 1.57
CA PHE A 305 9.37 -17.30 0.18
C PHE A 305 10.12 -18.63 -0.09
N ASN A 306 10.94 -19.12 0.85
CA ASN A 306 11.78 -20.32 0.64
C ASN A 306 11.04 -21.53 0.04
N PRO A 307 9.80 -21.89 0.41
CA PRO A 307 9.13 -23.07 -0.13
C PRO A 307 8.74 -22.96 -1.62
N ARG A 308 8.72 -21.72 -2.16
CA ARG A 308 8.34 -21.44 -3.55
C ARG A 308 9.51 -20.92 -4.38
N CYS A 309 10.66 -20.69 -3.72
CA CYS A 309 11.84 -20.10 -4.35
C CYS A 309 12.66 -21.16 -5.07
N GLY A 310 12.79 -21.02 -6.41
CA GLY A 310 13.64 -21.92 -7.21
C GLY A 310 15.13 -21.82 -6.92
N PHE A 311 15.56 -20.79 -6.14
CA PHE A 311 16.97 -20.52 -5.83
C PHE A 311 17.35 -20.88 -4.38
N THR A 312 16.49 -21.57 -3.64
CA THR A 312 16.76 -21.94 -2.25
C THR A 312 18.03 -22.80 -2.10
N ALA A 313 18.28 -23.69 -3.05
CA ALA A 313 19.45 -24.57 -3.06
C ALA A 313 20.76 -23.84 -3.40
N GLU A 314 20.68 -22.65 -3.98
CA GLU A 314 21.85 -21.82 -4.37
C GLU A 314 22.46 -21.04 -3.19
N VAL A 315 21.83 -21.12 -2.01
CA VAL A 315 22.27 -20.46 -0.78
C VAL A 315 22.84 -21.48 0.16
N ASP A 316 24.14 -21.36 0.45
CA ASP A 316 24.87 -22.26 1.34
C ASP A 316 24.35 -22.23 2.78
N GLY A 317 24.58 -23.31 3.52
CA GLY A 317 24.29 -23.41 4.97
C GLY A 317 22.82 -23.46 5.32
N GLY A 318 21.90 -23.61 4.36
CA GLY A 318 20.47 -23.71 4.64
C GLY A 318 19.85 -22.40 5.20
N LEU A 319 20.49 -21.25 5.01
CA LEU A 319 20.07 -19.97 5.55
C LEU A 319 18.62 -19.60 5.17
N CYS A 320 18.20 -19.96 3.94
CA CYS A 320 16.84 -19.69 3.50
C CYS A 320 15.77 -20.35 4.37
N THR A 321 16.08 -21.48 5.03
CA THR A 321 15.14 -22.21 5.90
C THR A 321 15.32 -21.92 7.37
N SER A 322 16.50 -21.45 7.80
CA SER A 322 16.85 -21.23 9.21
C SER A 322 16.80 -19.78 9.65
N GLU A 323 17.17 -18.83 8.77
CA GLU A 323 17.33 -17.44 9.14
C GLU A 323 16.47 -16.52 8.28
N ARG A 324 15.87 -15.51 8.92
CA ARG A 324 15.12 -14.46 8.24
C ARG A 324 16.10 -13.47 7.59
N PRO A 325 16.08 -13.28 6.25
CA PRO A 325 16.90 -12.26 5.63
C PRO A 325 16.45 -10.86 6.03
N PRO A 326 17.37 -9.97 6.45
CA PRO A 326 17.03 -8.60 6.78
C PRO A 326 16.73 -7.77 5.52
N LEU A 327 15.81 -6.80 5.63
CA LEU A 327 15.63 -5.75 4.62
C LEU A 327 16.39 -4.51 5.10
N ALA A 328 17.52 -4.21 4.44
CA ALA A 328 18.32 -3.03 4.78
C ALA A 328 17.59 -1.71 4.43
N PRO A 329 17.99 -0.55 5.02
CA PRO A 329 17.53 0.76 4.61
C PRO A 329 17.88 1.07 3.13
N GLY A 330 17.06 1.90 2.45
CA GLY A 330 17.25 2.28 1.05
C GLY A 330 16.79 1.20 0.06
N ARG A 331 17.40 1.14 -1.12
CA ARG A 331 17.15 0.10 -2.11
C ARG A 331 17.63 -1.26 -1.59
N ALA A 332 16.72 -2.16 -1.29
CA ALA A 332 17.05 -3.43 -0.65
C ALA A 332 16.11 -4.57 -1.03
N ALA A 333 16.65 -5.80 -0.93
CA ALA A 333 15.89 -7.04 -1.04
C ALA A 333 16.24 -7.97 0.12
N ALA A 334 15.21 -8.47 0.80
CA ALA A 334 15.33 -9.42 1.90
C ALA A 334 15.60 -10.84 1.36
N CYS A 335 16.82 -11.11 0.93
CA CYS A 335 17.22 -12.36 0.27
C CYS A 335 18.69 -12.69 0.58
N HIS A 336 18.95 -13.96 0.89
CA HIS A 336 20.30 -14.45 1.23
C HIS A 336 21.24 -14.62 0.04
N LEU A 337 20.74 -14.63 -1.21
CA LEU A 337 21.60 -14.60 -2.39
C LEU A 337 22.55 -13.41 -2.32
N SER A 338 23.80 -13.61 -2.71
CA SER A 338 24.78 -12.52 -2.82
C SER A 338 24.36 -11.52 -3.91
N ALA A 339 24.96 -10.34 -3.93
CA ALA A 339 24.69 -9.34 -4.96
C ALA A 339 25.07 -9.87 -6.37
N GLU A 340 26.17 -10.62 -6.45
CA GLU A 340 26.66 -11.25 -7.69
C GLU A 340 25.69 -12.35 -8.17
N GLN A 341 25.26 -13.25 -7.27
CA GLN A 341 24.26 -14.28 -7.59
C GLN A 341 22.95 -13.66 -8.09
N LYS A 342 22.45 -12.63 -7.41
CA LYS A 342 21.23 -11.91 -7.85
C LYS A 342 21.36 -11.36 -9.25
N GLN A 343 22.50 -10.71 -9.55
CA GLN A 343 22.77 -10.14 -10.86
C GLN A 343 22.87 -11.22 -11.95
N THR A 344 23.63 -12.29 -11.68
CA THR A 344 23.82 -13.40 -12.62
C THR A 344 22.49 -14.09 -12.93
N PHE A 345 21.76 -14.54 -11.90
CA PHE A 345 20.48 -15.23 -12.09
C PHE A 345 19.43 -14.35 -12.78
N PHE A 346 19.37 -13.07 -12.40
CA PHE A 346 18.47 -12.14 -13.08
C PHE A 346 18.83 -12.00 -14.55
N THR A 347 20.10 -11.76 -14.88
CA THR A 347 20.52 -11.50 -16.25
C THR A 347 20.41 -12.73 -17.15
N GLU A 348 20.78 -13.91 -16.65
CA GLU A 348 20.86 -15.13 -17.45
C GLU A 348 19.54 -15.91 -17.51
N GLN A 349 18.74 -15.90 -16.44
CA GLN A 349 17.58 -16.77 -16.33
C GLN A 349 16.24 -16.01 -16.35
N ILE A 350 16.21 -14.79 -15.85
CA ILE A 350 14.96 -14.04 -15.67
C ILE A 350 14.77 -13.01 -16.77
N LYS A 351 15.77 -12.15 -17.02
CA LYS A 351 15.70 -11.08 -18.01
C LYS A 351 15.31 -11.56 -19.41
N PRO A 352 15.81 -12.69 -19.93
CA PRO A 352 15.38 -13.21 -21.23
C PRO A 352 13.88 -13.58 -21.28
N ARG A 353 13.30 -13.89 -20.10
CA ARG A 353 11.86 -14.17 -19.98
C ARG A 353 11.01 -12.90 -19.85
N LEU A 354 11.63 -11.75 -19.58
CA LEU A 354 10.94 -10.46 -19.46
C LEU A 354 10.87 -9.70 -20.80
N GLY A 355 11.60 -10.10 -21.82
CA GLY A 355 11.58 -9.54 -23.18
C GLY A 355 12.55 -8.41 -23.35
#